data_c0ecc2cb567dc06c8898a36b30bc7aaa
#
_entry.id   c0ecc2cb567dc06c8898a36b30bc7aaa
#
_cell.length_a   1.000
_cell.length_b   1.000
_cell.length_c   1.000
_cell.angle_alpha   90.00
_cell.angle_beta   90.00
_cell.angle_gamma   90.00
#
_symmetry.space_group_name_H-M   'P 1'
#
loop_
_entity.id
_entity.type
_entity.pdbx_description
1 polymer ?
#
loop_
_entity_poly.entity_id
_entity_poly.type
_entity_poly.pdbx_seq_one_letter_code
_entity_poly.pdbx_strand_id
1 'polypeptide(L)'
;MDYREALEYINGVSWRGSRLGLERISELLGRLGDPQKELRYVHVAGTNGKGSISAMLASVLKKAGLKTGLFTSPYLRSFNERMQINGRMIEDREVASLVEEIKPVADAMDEHPTEFEMMTAAALLWFARQHCDIAVIEVGLGGRYDATNVIPCPDCCVIANIGLDHTAILGDTPEEIAFEKAGIIKNGAAVVLYQQYGEVMEVVRDVCFERGAELTVPDFDDIVPEFDSRDGQVFSYKGEAYAIPLLGAHQLRNAAVVLETVEVLRRQGWSIEHEAVEAGLYSVSWPARFEIVHAEEPWFVVDGGHNPQCAAALAESIEQYFPECRRVLLMGVLKDKDYRRIAEILAPLFDAYVCVTPKSDRALEGAQLAELFKKYGKEVQVCGSIEEGVDTARDIAQELDGMVCACGSLYICGDIRACFGLK
;
A
#
# COMPACT_ATOMS: atom_id res chain seq x y z
N MET A 1 10.33 -24.65 -15.53
CA MET A 1 10.10 -23.24 -15.94
C MET A 1 11.10 -22.38 -15.19
N ASP A 2 11.72 -21.38 -15.85
CA ASP A 2 12.53 -20.40 -15.13
C ASP A 2 11.67 -19.21 -14.63
N TYR A 3 12.28 -18.30 -13.86
CA TYR A 3 11.57 -17.16 -13.27
C TYR A 3 11.01 -16.20 -14.33
N ARG A 4 11.75 -15.98 -15.41
CA ARG A 4 11.33 -15.09 -16.49
C ARG A 4 10.13 -15.68 -17.23
N GLU A 5 10.18 -16.96 -17.56
CA GLU A 5 9.05 -17.69 -18.16
C GLU A 5 7.81 -17.68 -17.27
N ALA A 6 8.00 -17.75 -15.93
CA ALA A 6 6.91 -17.67 -14.97
C ALA A 6 6.24 -16.28 -14.99
N LEU A 7 7.02 -15.21 -14.98
CA LEU A 7 6.50 -13.84 -15.07
C LEU A 7 5.84 -13.57 -16.43
N GLU A 8 6.44 -14.05 -17.53
CA GLU A 8 5.83 -13.95 -18.87
C GLU A 8 4.47 -14.64 -18.93
N TYR A 9 4.32 -15.80 -18.28
CA TYR A 9 3.03 -16.48 -18.20
C TYR A 9 2.00 -15.68 -17.37
N ILE A 10 2.36 -15.22 -16.18
CA ILE A 10 1.46 -14.41 -15.33
C ILE A 10 1.03 -13.13 -16.07
N ASN A 11 1.99 -12.38 -16.61
CA ASN A 11 1.73 -11.12 -17.32
C ASN A 11 0.99 -11.34 -18.65
N GLY A 12 1.18 -12.50 -19.28
CA GLY A 12 0.52 -12.85 -20.54
C GLY A 12 -1.01 -12.89 -20.49
N VAL A 13 -1.60 -12.89 -19.29
CA VAL A 13 -3.06 -12.81 -19.10
C VAL A 13 -3.55 -11.44 -18.62
N SER A 14 -2.67 -10.46 -18.49
CA SER A 14 -2.99 -9.09 -18.04
C SER A 14 -4.02 -8.39 -18.96
N TRP A 15 -4.06 -8.73 -20.26
CA TRP A 15 -5.05 -8.23 -21.21
C TRP A 15 -6.50 -8.56 -20.86
N ARG A 16 -6.73 -9.56 -20.00
CA ARG A 16 -8.06 -9.91 -19.50
C ARG A 16 -8.64 -8.89 -18.52
N GLY A 17 -7.77 -7.98 -18.01
CA GLY A 17 -8.16 -6.95 -17.07
C GLY A 17 -8.64 -7.48 -15.72
N SER A 18 -9.18 -6.58 -14.91
CA SER A 18 -9.86 -6.95 -13.66
C SER A 18 -11.25 -7.48 -13.96
N ARG A 19 -11.55 -8.68 -13.51
CA ARG A 19 -12.89 -9.29 -13.60
C ARG A 19 -13.40 -9.56 -12.20
N LEU A 20 -14.53 -8.96 -11.86
CA LEU A 20 -15.19 -9.16 -10.57
C LEU A 20 -15.73 -10.59 -10.44
N GLY A 21 -15.71 -11.12 -9.22
CA GLY A 21 -16.21 -12.45 -8.86
C GLY A 21 -15.14 -13.30 -8.19
N LEU A 22 -15.58 -14.25 -7.37
CA LEU A 22 -14.71 -15.14 -6.59
C LEU A 22 -14.72 -16.57 -7.13
N GLU A 23 -15.54 -16.85 -8.15
CA GLU A 23 -15.77 -18.21 -8.66
C GLU A 23 -14.49 -18.80 -9.24
N ARG A 24 -13.77 -18.05 -10.08
CA ARG A 24 -12.53 -18.52 -10.73
C ARG A 24 -11.41 -18.79 -9.73
N ILE A 25 -11.17 -17.85 -8.82
CA ILE A 25 -10.13 -18.04 -7.78
C ILE A 25 -10.51 -19.18 -6.83
N SER A 26 -11.79 -19.33 -6.50
CA SER A 26 -12.28 -20.45 -5.66
C SER A 26 -12.10 -21.79 -6.36
N GLU A 27 -12.39 -21.88 -7.65
CA GLU A 27 -12.15 -23.07 -8.46
C GLU A 27 -10.67 -23.40 -8.54
N LEU A 28 -9.82 -22.40 -8.83
CA LEU A 28 -8.36 -22.57 -8.90
C LEU A 28 -7.81 -23.13 -7.58
N LEU A 29 -8.15 -22.50 -6.45
CA LEU A 29 -7.69 -22.93 -5.13
C LEU A 29 -8.25 -24.31 -4.74
N GLY A 30 -9.52 -24.60 -5.08
CA GLY A 30 -10.11 -25.91 -4.86
C GLY A 30 -9.36 -27.03 -5.60
N ARG A 31 -8.93 -26.77 -6.84
CA ARG A 31 -8.10 -27.71 -7.62
C ARG A 31 -6.66 -27.83 -7.10
N LEU A 32 -6.17 -26.82 -6.36
CA LEU A 32 -4.86 -26.77 -5.69
C LEU A 32 -4.90 -27.30 -4.24
N GLY A 33 -6.05 -27.86 -3.79
CA GLY A 33 -6.19 -28.47 -2.46
C GLY A 33 -6.62 -27.51 -1.36
N ASP A 34 -7.19 -26.35 -1.71
CA ASP A 34 -7.72 -25.35 -0.76
C ASP A 34 -6.70 -24.78 0.25
N PRO A 35 -5.49 -24.39 -0.15
CA PRO A 35 -4.43 -23.94 0.77
C PRO A 35 -4.86 -22.76 1.65
N GLN A 36 -5.83 -21.94 1.21
CA GLN A 36 -6.36 -20.82 1.98
C GLN A 36 -7.11 -21.26 3.25
N LYS A 37 -7.49 -22.52 3.38
CA LYS A 37 -8.17 -23.05 4.57
C LYS A 37 -7.21 -23.48 5.68
N GLU A 38 -5.91 -23.53 5.39
CA GLU A 38 -4.87 -23.99 6.32
C GLU A 38 -4.23 -22.84 7.13
N LEU A 39 -4.58 -21.59 6.85
CA LEU A 39 -3.92 -20.41 7.38
C LEU A 39 -4.87 -19.56 8.24
N ARG A 40 -4.27 -18.76 9.13
CA ARG A 40 -4.94 -17.68 9.86
C ARG A 40 -4.62 -16.33 9.19
N TYR A 41 -5.50 -15.33 9.33
CA TYR A 41 -5.38 -14.12 8.53
C TYR A 41 -5.66 -12.83 9.30
N VAL A 42 -4.95 -11.76 8.92
CA VAL A 42 -5.43 -10.38 9.02
C VAL A 42 -5.67 -9.89 7.59
N HIS A 43 -6.89 -9.46 7.28
CA HIS A 43 -7.28 -9.02 5.93
C HIS A 43 -7.45 -7.51 5.91
N VAL A 44 -6.70 -6.81 5.06
CA VAL A 44 -6.57 -5.35 5.10
C VAL A 44 -7.11 -4.72 3.82
N ALA A 45 -8.27 -4.03 3.91
CA ALA A 45 -8.85 -3.21 2.85
C ALA A 45 -8.71 -1.71 3.16
N GLY A 46 -9.02 -0.86 2.20
CA GLY A 46 -8.97 0.60 2.35
C GLY A 46 -8.63 1.28 1.03
N THR A 47 -8.71 2.61 0.99
CA THR A 47 -8.19 3.39 -0.13
C THR A 47 -6.72 3.70 0.11
N ASN A 48 -6.40 4.35 1.21
CA ASN A 48 -5.04 4.73 1.59
C ASN A 48 -4.63 4.05 2.91
N GLY A 49 -3.33 3.82 3.11
CA GLY A 49 -2.80 3.25 4.35
C GLY A 49 -2.71 1.72 4.39
N LYS A 50 -3.34 0.98 3.46
CA LYS A 50 -3.33 -0.50 3.45
C LYS A 50 -1.92 -1.09 3.60
N GLY A 51 -1.02 -0.74 2.70
CA GLY A 51 0.34 -1.27 2.69
C GLY A 51 1.13 -0.90 3.95
N SER A 52 1.01 0.35 4.46
CA SER A 52 1.67 0.77 5.70
C SER A 52 1.15 -0.02 6.92
N ILE A 53 -0.16 -0.18 7.05
CA ILE A 53 -0.79 -0.98 8.11
C ILE A 53 -0.35 -2.44 7.99
N SER A 54 -0.38 -3.01 6.79
CA SER A 54 0.04 -4.40 6.55
C SER A 54 1.51 -4.64 6.92
N ALA A 55 2.40 -3.69 6.56
CA ALA A 55 3.81 -3.77 6.89
C ALA A 55 4.07 -3.64 8.40
N MET A 56 3.40 -2.70 9.08
CA MET A 56 3.49 -2.55 10.54
C MET A 56 3.00 -3.82 11.25
N LEU A 57 1.84 -4.37 10.85
CA LEU A 57 1.29 -5.62 11.42
C LEU A 57 2.24 -6.78 11.21
N ALA A 58 2.74 -6.98 9.99
CA ALA A 58 3.69 -8.05 9.70
C ALA A 58 4.98 -7.92 10.51
N SER A 59 5.46 -6.68 10.74
CA SER A 59 6.63 -6.40 11.58
C SER A 59 6.38 -6.77 13.04
N VAL A 60 5.23 -6.37 13.61
CA VAL A 60 4.83 -6.69 14.98
C VAL A 60 4.68 -8.20 15.18
N LEU A 61 3.92 -8.87 14.30
CA LEU A 61 3.70 -10.31 14.40
C LEU A 61 5.00 -11.11 14.28
N LYS A 62 5.91 -10.69 13.39
CA LYS A 62 7.26 -11.25 13.31
C LYS A 62 8.04 -11.08 14.62
N LYS A 63 7.96 -9.91 15.26
CA LYS A 63 8.64 -9.65 16.54
C LYS A 63 8.03 -10.44 17.70
N ALA A 64 6.73 -10.76 17.61
CA ALA A 64 6.06 -11.68 18.53
C ALA A 64 6.49 -13.16 18.32
N GLY A 65 7.41 -13.44 17.40
CA GLY A 65 7.94 -14.77 17.15
C GLY A 65 7.10 -15.60 16.18
N LEU A 66 6.07 -15.01 15.55
CA LEU A 66 5.20 -15.71 14.61
C LEU A 66 5.83 -15.77 13.21
N LYS A 67 5.70 -16.90 12.53
CA LYS A 67 6.03 -17.02 11.11
C LYS A 67 4.94 -16.32 10.28
N THR A 68 5.20 -15.09 9.91
CA THR A 68 4.21 -14.18 9.34
C THR A 68 4.37 -14.05 7.83
N GLY A 69 3.33 -14.43 7.08
CA GLY A 69 3.19 -14.11 5.67
C GLY A 69 2.72 -12.67 5.47
N LEU A 70 3.20 -12.01 4.42
CA LEU A 70 2.75 -10.69 3.99
C LEU A 70 2.51 -10.72 2.48
N PHE A 71 1.27 -10.38 2.06
CA PHE A 71 0.91 -10.21 0.66
C PHE A 71 0.49 -8.76 0.42
N THR A 72 1.15 -8.07 -0.52
CA THR A 72 0.90 -6.65 -0.83
C THR A 72 0.88 -6.37 -2.32
N SER A 73 0.22 -5.26 -2.71
CA SER A 73 0.15 -4.81 -4.10
C SER A 73 -0.03 -3.29 -4.23
N PRO A 74 0.52 -2.67 -5.29
CA PRO A 74 1.48 -3.22 -6.24
C PRO A 74 2.89 -3.32 -5.66
N TYR A 75 3.84 -3.89 -6.40
CA TYR A 75 5.26 -3.83 -6.08
C TYR A 75 5.90 -2.54 -6.62
N LEU A 76 7.06 -2.17 -6.09
CA LEU A 76 7.82 -1.01 -6.55
C LEU A 76 8.77 -1.36 -7.70
N ARG A 77 9.51 -2.45 -7.57
CA ARG A 77 10.58 -2.85 -8.48
C ARG A 77 10.55 -4.32 -8.89
N SER A 78 10.32 -5.19 -7.96
CA SER A 78 10.35 -6.65 -8.18
C SER A 78 9.01 -7.29 -7.82
N PHE A 79 8.55 -8.19 -8.68
CA PHE A 79 7.37 -9.01 -8.43
C PHE A 79 7.42 -9.70 -7.05
N ASN A 80 8.61 -10.10 -6.61
CA ASN A 80 8.85 -10.82 -5.36
C ASN A 80 8.46 -10.03 -4.10
N GLU A 81 8.43 -8.69 -4.18
CA GLU A 81 8.00 -7.81 -3.09
C GLU A 81 6.57 -8.10 -2.63
N ARG A 82 5.72 -8.64 -3.53
CA ARG A 82 4.33 -8.97 -3.25
C ARG A 82 4.16 -10.06 -2.20
N MET A 83 5.14 -10.95 -2.07
CA MET A 83 5.07 -12.13 -1.21
C MET A 83 6.29 -12.20 -0.32
N GLN A 84 6.08 -12.04 0.99
CA GLN A 84 7.16 -12.04 1.97
C GLN A 84 6.81 -12.96 3.13
N ILE A 85 7.82 -13.59 3.73
CA ILE A 85 7.72 -14.28 5.02
C ILE A 85 8.76 -13.71 5.97
N ASN A 86 8.31 -13.18 7.10
CA ASN A 86 9.16 -12.54 8.09
C ASN A 86 10.09 -11.46 7.48
N GLY A 87 9.55 -10.67 6.51
CA GLY A 87 10.26 -9.59 5.82
C GLY A 87 11.28 -10.07 4.80
N ARG A 88 11.28 -11.35 4.42
CA ARG A 88 12.08 -11.90 3.31
C ARG A 88 11.18 -12.17 2.12
N MET A 89 11.50 -11.54 1.00
CA MET A 89 10.80 -11.78 -0.27
C MET A 89 10.96 -13.23 -0.71
N ILE A 90 9.94 -13.74 -1.41
CA ILE A 90 10.00 -15.04 -2.08
C ILE A 90 11.17 -15.09 -3.07
N GLU A 91 11.86 -16.24 -3.17
CA GLU A 91 12.95 -16.40 -4.12
C GLU A 91 12.43 -16.68 -5.54
N ASP A 92 13.19 -16.25 -6.57
CA ASP A 92 12.84 -16.44 -7.99
C ASP A 92 12.49 -17.89 -8.33
N ARG A 93 13.26 -18.84 -7.79
CA ARG A 93 13.03 -20.29 -7.99
C ARG A 93 11.70 -20.77 -7.37
N GLU A 94 11.28 -20.18 -6.25
CA GLU A 94 10.02 -20.51 -5.60
C GLU A 94 8.84 -19.96 -6.41
N VAL A 95 8.94 -18.73 -6.93
CA VAL A 95 7.95 -18.16 -7.86
C VAL A 95 7.80 -19.08 -9.08
N ALA A 96 8.92 -19.45 -9.71
CA ALA A 96 8.91 -20.34 -10.87
C ALA A 96 8.25 -21.68 -10.57
N SER A 97 8.56 -22.29 -9.43
CA SER A 97 7.97 -23.57 -8.99
C SER A 97 6.47 -23.47 -8.75
N LEU A 98 6.00 -22.38 -8.11
CA LEU A 98 4.57 -22.16 -7.88
C LEU A 98 3.81 -21.97 -9.19
N VAL A 99 4.35 -21.18 -10.11
CA VAL A 99 3.72 -20.95 -11.42
C VAL A 99 3.71 -22.22 -12.25
N GLU A 100 4.77 -23.02 -12.23
CA GLU A 100 4.84 -24.31 -12.92
C GLU A 100 3.76 -25.30 -12.45
N GLU A 101 3.36 -25.23 -11.18
CA GLU A 101 2.27 -26.03 -10.64
C GLU A 101 0.88 -25.43 -10.94
N ILE A 102 0.73 -24.11 -10.81
CA ILE A 102 -0.55 -23.42 -11.03
C ILE A 102 -0.94 -23.47 -12.51
N LYS A 103 0.03 -23.30 -13.40
CA LYS A 103 -0.20 -23.22 -14.85
C LYS A 103 -1.07 -24.32 -15.43
N PRO A 104 -0.77 -25.64 -15.26
CA PRO A 104 -1.60 -26.70 -15.85
C PRO A 104 -3.01 -26.74 -15.27
N VAL A 105 -3.19 -26.30 -14.03
CA VAL A 105 -4.51 -26.19 -13.39
C VAL A 105 -5.30 -25.04 -13.98
N ALA A 106 -4.68 -23.88 -14.12
CA ALA A 106 -5.28 -22.67 -14.70
C ALA A 106 -5.64 -22.85 -16.17
N ASP A 107 -4.73 -23.47 -16.96
CA ASP A 107 -4.94 -23.75 -18.39
C ASP A 107 -6.08 -24.78 -18.64
N ALA A 108 -6.40 -25.62 -17.65
CA ALA A 108 -7.47 -26.59 -17.71
C ALA A 108 -8.84 -26.10 -17.20
N MET A 109 -8.94 -24.82 -16.80
CA MET A 109 -10.19 -24.20 -16.39
C MET A 109 -10.94 -23.63 -17.58
N ASP A 110 -12.27 -23.75 -17.57
CA ASP A 110 -13.12 -23.18 -18.63
C ASP A 110 -12.98 -21.65 -18.69
N GLU A 111 -12.94 -21.00 -17.53
CA GLU A 111 -12.60 -19.59 -17.39
C GLU A 111 -11.23 -19.46 -16.76
N HIS A 112 -10.23 -19.12 -17.56
CA HIS A 112 -8.86 -18.94 -17.09
C HIS A 112 -8.78 -17.80 -16.06
N PRO A 113 -8.07 -17.99 -14.93
CA PRO A 113 -7.87 -16.96 -13.91
C PRO A 113 -7.18 -15.71 -14.47
N THR A 114 -7.45 -14.57 -13.84
CA THR A 114 -6.75 -13.31 -14.10
C THR A 114 -5.34 -13.33 -13.49
N GLU A 115 -4.51 -12.37 -13.92
CA GLU A 115 -3.17 -12.17 -13.35
C GLU A 115 -3.22 -12.08 -11.81
N PHE A 116 -4.11 -11.25 -11.25
CA PHE A 116 -4.20 -11.05 -9.82
C PHE A 116 -4.73 -12.28 -9.07
N GLU A 117 -5.64 -13.04 -9.66
CA GLU A 117 -6.11 -14.32 -9.10
C GLU A 117 -4.99 -15.36 -9.02
N MET A 118 -4.15 -15.44 -10.06
CA MET A 118 -2.98 -16.35 -10.05
C MET A 118 -1.95 -15.94 -9.00
N MET A 119 -1.67 -14.64 -8.88
CA MET A 119 -0.76 -14.12 -7.85
C MET A 119 -1.27 -14.40 -6.44
N THR A 120 -2.57 -14.20 -6.21
CA THR A 120 -3.21 -14.48 -4.93
C THR A 120 -3.12 -15.97 -4.60
N ALA A 121 -3.42 -16.84 -5.58
CA ALA A 121 -3.30 -18.30 -5.39
C ALA A 121 -1.86 -18.73 -5.09
N ALA A 122 -0.88 -18.16 -5.79
CA ALA A 122 0.54 -18.44 -5.53
C ALA A 122 0.96 -18.03 -4.11
N ALA A 123 0.52 -16.86 -3.64
CA ALA A 123 0.83 -16.38 -2.28
C ALA A 123 0.22 -17.31 -1.22
N LEU A 124 -1.06 -17.66 -1.34
CA LEU A 124 -1.76 -18.52 -0.39
C LEU A 124 -1.14 -19.93 -0.35
N LEU A 125 -0.82 -20.48 -1.52
CA LEU A 125 -0.15 -21.78 -1.65
C LEU A 125 1.25 -21.76 -1.01
N TRP A 126 2.02 -20.68 -1.24
CA TRP A 126 3.35 -20.54 -0.65
C TRP A 126 3.29 -20.41 0.87
N PHE A 127 2.42 -19.56 1.41
CA PHE A 127 2.27 -19.37 2.86
C PHE A 127 1.84 -20.66 3.56
N ALA A 128 0.91 -21.44 2.98
CA ALA A 128 0.48 -22.72 3.51
C ALA A 128 1.65 -23.73 3.54
N ARG A 129 2.38 -23.88 2.43
CA ARG A 129 3.56 -24.76 2.33
C ARG A 129 4.68 -24.39 3.28
N GLN A 130 4.84 -23.12 3.49
CA GLN A 130 5.82 -22.60 4.43
C GLN A 130 5.34 -22.68 5.89
N HIS A 131 4.12 -23.17 6.14
CA HIS A 131 3.53 -23.26 7.49
C HIS A 131 3.60 -21.92 8.23
N CYS A 132 3.11 -20.84 7.58
CA CYS A 132 2.95 -19.57 8.25
C CYS A 132 1.90 -19.68 9.35
N ASP A 133 2.18 -19.11 10.51
CA ASP A 133 1.24 -19.08 11.65
C ASP A 133 0.06 -18.15 11.32
N ILE A 134 0.35 -17.03 10.65
CA ILE A 134 -0.61 -16.00 10.25
C ILE A 134 -0.13 -15.31 8.97
N ALA A 135 -1.07 -14.89 8.13
CA ALA A 135 -0.79 -14.08 6.94
C ALA A 135 -1.54 -12.75 6.97
N VAL A 136 -0.82 -11.67 6.77
CA VAL A 136 -1.39 -10.32 6.54
C VAL A 136 -1.58 -10.15 5.06
N ILE A 137 -2.85 -10.01 4.65
CA ILE A 137 -3.25 -9.96 3.23
C ILE A 137 -3.82 -8.59 2.91
N GLU A 138 -3.13 -7.84 2.07
CA GLU A 138 -3.62 -6.59 1.50
C GLU A 138 -4.56 -6.86 0.33
N VAL A 139 -5.76 -6.26 0.37
CA VAL A 139 -6.71 -6.25 -0.76
C VAL A 139 -6.14 -5.47 -1.95
N GLY A 140 -6.23 -6.04 -3.14
CA GLY A 140 -5.77 -5.36 -4.35
C GLY A 140 -6.69 -4.22 -4.77
N LEU A 141 -7.98 -4.49 -4.92
CA LEU A 141 -8.97 -3.51 -5.36
C LEU A 141 -10.35 -3.76 -4.72
N GLY A 142 -10.94 -2.72 -4.15
CA GLY A 142 -12.26 -2.81 -3.53
C GLY A 142 -12.23 -3.64 -2.24
N GLY A 143 -12.78 -4.83 -2.27
CA GLY A 143 -12.82 -5.78 -1.16
C GLY A 143 -13.77 -6.95 -1.45
N ARG A 144 -15.04 -6.67 -1.68
CA ARG A 144 -16.11 -7.67 -1.85
C ARG A 144 -15.78 -8.74 -2.89
N TYR A 145 -15.29 -8.33 -4.04
CA TYR A 145 -15.00 -9.18 -5.19
C TYR A 145 -13.49 -9.28 -5.50
N ASP A 146 -12.66 -8.81 -4.57
CA ASP A 146 -11.22 -8.95 -4.69
C ASP A 146 -10.81 -10.42 -4.52
N ALA A 147 -9.84 -10.88 -5.31
CA ALA A 147 -9.39 -12.27 -5.26
C ALA A 147 -8.94 -12.71 -3.86
N THR A 148 -8.40 -11.78 -3.05
CA THR A 148 -8.01 -12.06 -1.67
C THR A 148 -9.19 -12.41 -0.76
N ASN A 149 -10.42 -12.00 -1.13
CA ASN A 149 -11.62 -12.25 -0.32
C ASN A 149 -12.14 -13.70 -0.36
N VAL A 150 -11.42 -14.58 -1.07
CA VAL A 150 -11.66 -16.04 -1.07
C VAL A 150 -11.22 -16.71 0.24
N ILE A 151 -10.44 -16.02 1.08
CA ILE A 151 -10.03 -16.54 2.39
C ILE A 151 -11.23 -16.75 3.33
N PRO A 152 -11.15 -17.70 4.27
CA PRO A 152 -12.18 -17.88 5.31
C PRO A 152 -12.29 -16.66 6.22
N CYS A 153 -13.09 -16.74 7.29
CA CYS A 153 -13.21 -15.65 8.25
C CYS A 153 -11.83 -15.35 8.86
N PRO A 154 -11.28 -14.14 8.65
CA PRO A 154 -9.98 -13.78 9.21
C PRO A 154 -10.09 -13.52 10.72
N ASP A 155 -8.96 -13.57 11.43
CA ASP A 155 -8.89 -13.18 12.83
C ASP A 155 -9.22 -11.70 13.02
N CYS A 156 -8.85 -10.88 12.04
CA CYS A 156 -9.25 -9.48 12.01
C CYS A 156 -9.42 -8.99 10.58
N CYS A 157 -10.54 -8.34 10.29
CA CYS A 157 -10.72 -7.50 9.11
C CYS A 157 -10.29 -6.08 9.46
N VAL A 158 -9.36 -5.51 8.73
CA VAL A 158 -8.91 -4.12 8.91
C VAL A 158 -9.38 -3.30 7.72
N ILE A 159 -10.09 -2.21 8.00
CA ILE A 159 -10.49 -1.24 6.98
C ILE A 159 -9.74 0.06 7.26
N ALA A 160 -8.71 0.33 6.43
CA ALA A 160 -7.92 1.55 6.47
C ALA A 160 -8.74 2.76 5.96
N ASN A 161 -8.09 3.92 5.85
CA ASN A 161 -8.74 5.13 5.36
C ASN A 161 -9.45 4.91 4.02
N ILE A 162 -10.70 5.39 3.93
CA ILE A 162 -11.52 5.37 2.72
C ILE A 162 -11.58 6.77 2.11
N GLY A 163 -11.49 6.85 0.80
CA GLY A 163 -11.62 8.06 0.02
C GLY A 163 -11.87 7.73 -1.44
N LEU A 164 -12.04 8.76 -2.25
CA LEU A 164 -12.28 8.62 -3.69
C LEU A 164 -11.01 8.12 -4.40
N ASP A 165 -11.08 6.93 -4.92
CA ASP A 165 -10.13 6.34 -5.86
C ASP A 165 -10.82 5.20 -6.62
N HIS A 166 -10.36 4.91 -7.83
CA HIS A 166 -10.94 3.87 -8.69
C HIS A 166 -12.46 4.01 -8.89
N THR A 167 -12.96 5.24 -8.98
CA THR A 167 -14.40 5.54 -9.02
C THR A 167 -15.12 4.85 -10.17
N ALA A 168 -14.47 4.68 -11.33
CA ALA A 168 -15.03 3.94 -12.46
C ALA A 168 -15.42 2.47 -12.17
N ILE A 169 -14.91 1.89 -11.06
CA ILE A 169 -15.12 0.48 -10.69
C ILE A 169 -15.86 0.35 -9.36
N LEU A 170 -15.50 1.20 -8.38
CA LEU A 170 -15.95 1.05 -6.99
C LEU A 170 -17.15 1.95 -6.63
N GLY A 171 -17.51 2.88 -7.52
CA GLY A 171 -18.56 3.86 -7.30
C GLY A 171 -18.05 5.29 -7.18
N ASP A 172 -18.95 6.24 -7.35
CA ASP A 172 -18.65 7.67 -7.45
C ASP A 172 -18.70 8.38 -6.07
N THR A 173 -19.13 7.67 -5.03
CA THR A 173 -19.26 8.21 -3.67
C THR A 173 -18.40 7.45 -2.65
N PRO A 174 -17.97 8.10 -1.56
CA PRO A 174 -17.24 7.42 -0.48
C PRO A 174 -18.03 6.26 0.14
N GLU A 175 -19.37 6.35 0.18
CA GLU A 175 -20.28 5.34 0.73
C GLU A 175 -20.28 4.07 -0.13
N GLU A 176 -20.36 4.21 -1.45
CA GLU A 176 -20.26 3.08 -2.39
C GLU A 176 -18.91 2.38 -2.25
N ILE A 177 -17.84 3.16 -2.19
CA ILE A 177 -16.48 2.65 -1.97
C ILE A 177 -16.37 1.95 -0.61
N ALA A 178 -17.00 2.51 0.44
CA ALA A 178 -17.02 1.91 1.78
C ALA A 178 -17.75 0.55 1.76
N PHE A 179 -18.88 0.46 1.07
CA PHE A 179 -19.66 -0.77 0.92
C PHE A 179 -18.86 -1.88 0.22
N GLU A 180 -18.14 -1.53 -0.86
CA GLU A 180 -17.27 -2.48 -1.55
C GLU A 180 -16.12 -2.98 -0.66
N LYS A 181 -15.51 -2.08 0.15
CA LYS A 181 -14.43 -2.45 1.07
C LYS A 181 -14.94 -3.24 2.26
N ALA A 182 -16.09 -2.89 2.81
CA ALA A 182 -16.75 -3.64 3.88
C ALA A 182 -17.14 -5.06 3.45
N GLY A 183 -17.12 -5.37 2.16
CA GLY A 183 -17.33 -6.71 1.63
C GLY A 183 -16.33 -7.78 2.12
N ILE A 184 -15.19 -7.38 2.73
CA ILE A 184 -14.26 -8.32 3.37
C ILE A 184 -14.74 -8.82 4.74
N ILE A 185 -15.71 -8.14 5.35
CA ILE A 185 -16.25 -8.49 6.66
C ILE A 185 -17.05 -9.79 6.53
N LYS A 186 -16.64 -10.83 7.26
CA LYS A 186 -17.33 -12.12 7.32
C LYS A 186 -18.28 -12.16 8.53
N ASN A 187 -19.18 -13.15 8.55
CA ASN A 187 -20.10 -13.33 9.68
C ASN A 187 -19.32 -13.59 10.97
N GLY A 188 -19.61 -12.82 12.01
CA GLY A 188 -18.96 -12.92 13.31
C GLY A 188 -17.50 -12.47 13.36
N ALA A 189 -17.00 -11.80 12.31
CA ALA A 189 -15.63 -11.33 12.26
C ALA A 189 -15.37 -10.22 13.30
N ALA A 190 -14.11 -10.12 13.75
CA ALA A 190 -13.63 -8.90 14.40
C ALA A 190 -13.17 -7.90 13.33
N VAL A 191 -13.54 -6.64 13.52
CA VAL A 191 -13.26 -5.56 12.55
C VAL A 191 -12.58 -4.39 13.25
N VAL A 192 -11.50 -3.90 12.66
CA VAL A 192 -10.90 -2.62 13.05
C VAL A 192 -11.05 -1.64 11.88
N LEU A 193 -11.73 -0.53 12.14
CA LEU A 193 -11.99 0.50 11.14
C LEU A 193 -11.19 1.76 11.48
N TYR A 194 -10.40 2.25 10.56
CA TYR A 194 -9.79 3.58 10.64
C TYR A 194 -10.86 4.63 10.93
N GLN A 195 -10.68 5.46 11.96
CA GLN A 195 -11.64 6.47 12.36
C GLN A 195 -11.96 7.40 11.19
N GLN A 196 -13.23 7.47 10.85
CA GLN A 196 -13.75 8.30 9.78
C GLN A 196 -15.08 8.91 10.23
N TYR A 197 -15.54 9.94 9.55
CA TYR A 197 -16.77 10.65 9.92
C TYR A 197 -17.86 10.45 8.87
N GLY A 198 -19.11 10.67 9.28
CA GLY A 198 -20.28 10.68 8.42
C GLY A 198 -20.68 9.30 7.89
N GLU A 199 -21.19 9.32 6.68
CA GLU A 199 -21.89 8.20 6.02
C GLU A 199 -21.00 6.98 5.80
N VAL A 200 -19.68 7.18 5.60
CA VAL A 200 -18.70 6.08 5.49
C VAL A 200 -18.69 5.20 6.74
N MET A 201 -18.72 5.83 7.93
CA MET A 201 -18.76 5.12 9.20
C MET A 201 -20.07 4.34 9.36
N GLU A 202 -21.19 4.94 8.94
CA GLU A 202 -22.51 4.30 9.02
C GLU A 202 -22.58 3.06 8.14
N VAL A 203 -22.11 3.14 6.89
CA VAL A 203 -22.06 1.98 5.98
C VAL A 203 -21.32 0.80 6.59
N VAL A 204 -20.15 1.04 7.18
CA VAL A 204 -19.36 -0.06 7.78
C VAL A 204 -20.04 -0.59 9.04
N ARG A 205 -20.65 0.27 9.87
CA ARG A 205 -21.44 -0.15 11.06
C ARG A 205 -22.62 -1.02 10.67
N ASP A 206 -23.36 -0.64 9.63
CA ASP A 206 -24.51 -1.41 9.14
C ASP A 206 -24.07 -2.79 8.66
N VAL A 207 -22.98 -2.89 7.88
CA VAL A 207 -22.43 -4.18 7.45
C VAL A 207 -21.98 -5.02 8.66
N CYS A 208 -21.34 -4.41 9.67
CA CYS A 208 -20.96 -5.12 10.89
C CYS A 208 -22.20 -5.64 11.64
N PHE A 209 -23.23 -4.81 11.76
CA PHE A 209 -24.48 -5.21 12.41
C PHE A 209 -25.15 -6.39 11.67
N GLU A 210 -25.29 -6.31 10.34
CA GLU A 210 -25.87 -7.37 9.52
C GLU A 210 -25.09 -8.69 9.61
N ARG A 211 -23.76 -8.61 9.77
CA ARG A 211 -22.84 -9.76 9.85
C ARG A 211 -22.63 -10.25 11.28
N GLY A 212 -23.20 -9.59 12.30
CA GLY A 212 -22.90 -9.89 13.71
C GLY A 212 -21.41 -9.76 14.02
N ALA A 213 -20.71 -8.84 13.34
CA ALA A 213 -19.29 -8.58 13.48
C ALA A 213 -19.02 -7.56 14.59
N GLU A 214 -17.93 -7.76 15.34
CA GLU A 214 -17.49 -6.86 16.40
C GLU A 214 -16.65 -5.72 15.81
N LEU A 215 -17.10 -4.47 15.93
CA LEU A 215 -16.44 -3.30 15.40
C LEU A 215 -15.63 -2.57 16.47
N THR A 216 -14.33 -2.40 16.23
CA THR A 216 -13.42 -1.54 16.99
C THR A 216 -13.02 -0.35 16.12
N VAL A 217 -13.03 0.85 16.69
CA VAL A 217 -12.59 2.08 16.02
C VAL A 217 -11.58 2.77 16.92
N PRO A 218 -10.31 2.95 16.51
CA PRO A 218 -9.34 3.72 17.28
C PRO A 218 -9.83 5.16 17.45
N ASP A 219 -9.68 5.73 18.63
CA ASP A 219 -9.87 7.15 18.85
C ASP A 219 -8.55 7.88 18.53
N PHE A 220 -8.56 8.71 17.49
CA PHE A 220 -7.36 9.45 17.11
C PHE A 220 -7.04 10.63 18.02
N ASP A 221 -7.97 11.03 18.89
CA ASP A 221 -7.72 12.03 19.95
C ASP A 221 -6.83 11.45 21.07
N ASP A 222 -6.73 10.11 21.16
CA ASP A 222 -5.79 9.43 22.08
C ASP A 222 -4.35 9.44 21.55
N ILE A 223 -4.10 9.88 20.33
CA ILE A 223 -2.75 10.00 19.76
C ILE A 223 -2.12 11.32 20.21
N VAL A 224 -1.06 11.23 21.01
CA VAL A 224 -0.30 12.41 21.44
C VAL A 224 1.10 12.34 20.84
N PRO A 225 1.42 13.16 19.82
CA PRO A 225 2.78 13.28 19.31
C PRO A 225 3.71 13.83 20.40
N GLU A 226 4.85 13.17 20.64
CA GLU A 226 5.82 13.54 21.67
C GLU A 226 7.11 14.08 21.06
N PHE A 227 7.59 13.44 20.01
CA PHE A 227 8.79 13.85 19.28
C PHE A 227 8.65 13.53 17.81
N ASP A 228 9.16 14.42 16.97
CA ASP A 228 9.10 14.30 15.52
C ASP A 228 10.38 14.84 14.89
N SER A 229 10.97 14.05 14.01
CA SER A 229 12.16 14.40 13.26
C SER A 229 12.16 13.69 11.90
N ARG A 230 13.15 14.01 11.07
CA ARG A 230 13.34 13.31 9.78
C ARG A 230 13.81 11.86 9.91
N ASP A 231 14.17 11.43 11.12
CA ASP A 231 14.62 10.06 11.42
C ASP A 231 13.47 9.18 11.95
N GLY A 232 12.33 9.77 12.32
CA GLY A 232 11.17 9.06 12.84
C GLY A 232 10.33 9.90 13.79
N GLN A 233 9.26 9.29 14.27
CA GLN A 233 8.27 9.89 15.16
C GLN A 233 8.12 9.08 16.44
N VAL A 234 7.94 9.77 17.58
CA VAL A 234 7.54 9.19 18.86
C VAL A 234 6.18 9.76 19.25
N PHE A 235 5.29 8.89 19.67
CA PHE A 235 3.93 9.26 20.07
C PHE A 235 3.46 8.35 21.21
N SER A 236 2.54 8.83 22.03
CA SER A 236 1.79 7.97 22.91
C SER A 236 0.39 7.71 22.37
N TYR A 237 -0.12 6.51 22.66
CA TYR A 237 -1.49 6.08 22.37
C TYR A 237 -2.04 5.33 23.58
N LYS A 238 -3.18 5.80 24.12
CA LYS A 238 -3.79 5.26 25.35
C LYS A 238 -2.81 5.17 26.54
N GLY A 239 -1.87 6.12 26.60
CA GLY A 239 -0.91 6.24 27.68
C GLY A 239 0.39 5.43 27.54
N GLU A 240 0.53 4.65 26.46
CA GLU A 240 1.73 3.88 26.14
C GLU A 240 2.52 4.56 25.00
N ALA A 241 3.84 4.63 25.13
CA ALA A 241 4.71 5.31 24.15
C ALA A 241 5.22 4.35 23.07
N TYR A 242 5.24 4.83 21.82
CA TYR A 242 5.70 4.08 20.65
C TYR A 242 6.57 4.95 19.75
N ALA A 243 7.49 4.33 19.03
CA ALA A 243 8.30 4.98 18.01
C ALA A 243 8.11 4.28 16.65
N ILE A 244 7.99 5.09 15.58
CA ILE A 244 7.93 4.60 14.20
C ILE A 244 8.89 5.38 13.30
N PRO A 245 9.58 4.73 12.34
CA PRO A 245 10.43 5.41 11.37
C PRO A 245 9.64 5.99 10.20
N LEU A 246 8.36 5.63 10.04
CA LEU A 246 7.52 6.16 8.97
C LEU A 246 7.04 7.56 9.32
N LEU A 247 7.22 8.51 8.41
CA LEU A 247 6.98 9.94 8.63
C LEU A 247 5.58 10.39 8.23
N GLY A 248 5.09 11.44 8.87
CA GLY A 248 3.81 12.09 8.63
C GLY A 248 2.69 11.66 9.60
N ALA A 249 1.83 12.61 9.95
CA ALA A 249 0.74 12.42 10.92
C ALA A 249 -0.21 11.25 10.55
N HIS A 250 -0.41 11.00 9.25
CA HIS A 250 -1.21 9.87 8.78
C HIS A 250 -0.62 8.51 9.17
N GLN A 251 0.70 8.40 9.37
CA GLN A 251 1.33 7.15 9.82
C GLN A 251 1.08 6.88 11.31
N LEU A 252 0.95 7.93 12.15
CA LEU A 252 0.53 7.76 13.54
C LEU A 252 -0.89 7.18 13.63
N ARG A 253 -1.79 7.67 12.78
CA ARG A 253 -3.16 7.13 12.68
C ARG A 253 -3.17 5.69 12.17
N ASN A 254 -2.33 5.35 11.18
CA ASN A 254 -2.15 3.97 10.73
C ASN A 254 -1.61 3.09 11.87
N ALA A 255 -0.66 3.58 12.68
CA ALA A 255 -0.13 2.87 13.84
C ALA A 255 -1.21 2.64 14.90
N ALA A 256 -2.11 3.60 15.17
CA ALA A 256 -3.22 3.40 16.08
C ALA A 256 -4.17 2.27 15.60
N VAL A 257 -4.44 2.17 14.29
CA VAL A 257 -5.19 1.04 13.70
C VAL A 257 -4.46 -0.29 13.94
N VAL A 258 -3.14 -0.29 13.80
CA VAL A 258 -2.32 -1.49 14.09
C VAL A 258 -2.41 -1.88 15.55
N LEU A 259 -2.31 -0.91 16.47
CA LEU A 259 -2.41 -1.15 17.92
C LEU A 259 -3.77 -1.76 18.30
N GLU A 260 -4.87 -1.23 17.78
CA GLU A 260 -6.20 -1.82 18.00
C GLU A 260 -6.32 -3.22 17.38
N THR A 261 -5.71 -3.44 16.22
CA THR A 261 -5.69 -4.78 15.60
C THR A 261 -4.94 -5.78 16.47
N VAL A 262 -3.82 -5.38 17.06
CA VAL A 262 -3.07 -6.21 18.02
C VAL A 262 -3.93 -6.56 19.24
N GLU A 263 -4.67 -5.60 19.78
CA GLU A 263 -5.58 -5.86 20.91
C GLU A 263 -6.70 -6.84 20.53
N VAL A 264 -7.24 -6.74 19.30
CA VAL A 264 -8.19 -7.73 18.78
C VAL A 264 -7.57 -9.12 18.73
N LEU A 265 -6.37 -9.24 18.18
CA LEU A 265 -5.65 -10.52 18.09
C LEU A 265 -5.34 -11.11 19.47
N ARG A 266 -4.94 -10.30 20.45
CA ARG A 266 -4.72 -10.72 21.85
C ARG A 266 -6.00 -11.31 22.45
N ARG A 267 -7.15 -10.66 22.25
CA ARG A 267 -8.46 -11.18 22.71
C ARG A 267 -8.82 -12.52 22.08
N GLN A 268 -8.29 -12.81 20.91
CA GLN A 268 -8.48 -14.09 20.21
C GLN A 268 -7.42 -15.15 20.58
N GLY A 269 -6.54 -14.86 21.56
CA GLY A 269 -5.57 -15.81 22.10
C GLY A 269 -4.19 -15.78 21.45
N TRP A 270 -3.90 -14.80 20.59
CA TRP A 270 -2.54 -14.62 20.10
C TRP A 270 -1.64 -14.03 21.20
N SER A 271 -0.48 -14.67 21.44
CA SER A 271 0.53 -14.13 22.37
C SER A 271 1.37 -13.09 21.63
N ILE A 272 1.08 -11.82 21.88
CA ILE A 272 1.81 -10.68 21.31
C ILE A 272 2.16 -9.77 22.50
N GLU A 273 3.38 -9.89 23.00
CA GLU A 273 3.84 -9.11 24.15
C GLU A 273 4.03 -7.63 23.78
N HIS A 274 4.00 -6.74 24.77
CA HIS A 274 4.12 -5.29 24.54
C HIS A 274 5.45 -4.95 23.87
N GLU A 275 6.54 -5.54 24.29
CA GLU A 275 7.88 -5.35 23.75
C GLU A 275 7.97 -5.77 22.26
N ALA A 276 7.17 -6.74 21.85
CA ALA A 276 7.09 -7.14 20.45
C ALA A 276 6.38 -6.09 19.60
N VAL A 277 5.39 -5.41 20.18
CA VAL A 277 4.67 -4.30 19.50
C VAL A 277 5.60 -3.12 19.31
N GLU A 278 6.28 -2.66 20.38
CA GLU A 278 7.27 -1.58 20.33
C GLU A 278 8.38 -1.89 19.31
N ALA A 279 9.01 -3.05 19.43
CA ALA A 279 10.09 -3.46 18.55
C ALA A 279 9.62 -3.62 17.09
N GLY A 280 8.39 -4.05 16.87
CA GLY A 280 7.77 -4.21 15.55
C GLY A 280 7.51 -2.87 14.87
N LEU A 281 6.91 -1.94 15.58
CA LEU A 281 6.66 -0.59 15.09
C LEU A 281 7.97 0.18 14.82
N TYR A 282 8.94 0.11 15.74
CA TYR A 282 10.24 0.74 15.58
C TYR A 282 11.06 0.20 14.39
N SER A 283 10.92 -1.08 14.06
CA SER A 283 11.72 -1.72 13.00
C SER A 283 10.99 -1.84 11.65
N VAL A 284 9.79 -1.26 11.51
CA VAL A 284 9.07 -1.32 10.25
C VAL A 284 9.80 -0.54 9.16
N SER A 285 9.83 -1.10 7.95
CA SER A 285 10.30 -0.41 6.75
C SER A 285 9.26 -0.57 5.65
N TRP A 286 8.84 0.55 5.07
CA TRP A 286 7.88 0.55 3.98
C TRP A 286 8.25 1.61 2.95
N PRO A 287 8.98 1.22 1.89
CA PRO A 287 9.51 2.14 0.90
C PRO A 287 8.45 2.99 0.20
N ALA A 288 8.86 4.15 -0.30
CA ALA A 288 8.03 5.10 -1.02
C ALA A 288 6.78 5.58 -0.23
N ARG A 289 6.94 5.79 1.07
CA ARG A 289 5.95 6.46 1.92
C ARG A 289 6.64 7.58 2.69
N PHE A 290 6.68 8.76 2.08
CA PHE A 290 7.48 9.91 2.51
C PHE A 290 8.90 9.48 2.90
N GLU A 291 9.53 8.71 2.02
CA GLU A 291 10.84 8.11 2.25
C GLU A 291 11.95 9.10 1.88
N ILE A 292 12.84 9.39 2.83
CA ILE A 292 14.06 10.15 2.58
C ILE A 292 15.09 9.19 1.97
N VAL A 293 15.29 9.27 0.66
CA VAL A 293 16.23 8.40 -0.07
C VAL A 293 17.64 8.99 -0.15
N HIS A 294 17.78 10.29 0.14
CA HIS A 294 19.05 11.00 0.25
C HIS A 294 18.94 12.03 1.38
N ALA A 295 19.76 11.86 2.40
CA ALA A 295 19.71 12.64 3.63
C ALA A 295 20.81 13.72 3.73
N GLU A 296 21.32 14.16 2.58
CA GLU A 296 22.26 15.25 2.43
C GLU A 296 21.69 16.30 1.47
N GLU A 297 22.24 17.51 1.46
CA GLU A 297 21.79 18.59 0.57
C GLU A 297 22.23 18.34 -0.89
N PRO A 298 21.33 18.40 -1.86
CA PRO A 298 19.88 18.59 -1.69
C PRO A 298 19.18 17.30 -1.19
N TRP A 299 18.34 17.43 -0.17
CA TRP A 299 17.53 16.34 0.33
C TRP A 299 16.62 15.77 -0.77
N PHE A 300 16.41 14.47 -0.76
CA PHE A 300 15.51 13.85 -1.72
C PHE A 300 14.50 12.93 -1.05
N VAL A 301 13.22 13.25 -1.22
CA VAL A 301 12.08 12.53 -0.66
C VAL A 301 11.30 11.85 -1.78
N VAL A 302 10.85 10.61 -1.55
CA VAL A 302 10.02 9.84 -2.49
C VAL A 302 8.71 9.43 -1.82
N ASP A 303 7.58 9.70 -2.48
CA ASP A 303 6.25 9.29 -2.02
C ASP A 303 5.41 8.70 -3.16
N GLY A 304 4.81 7.54 -2.92
CA GLY A 304 3.97 6.83 -3.89
C GLY A 304 2.52 7.31 -3.95
N GLY A 305 2.18 8.41 -3.28
CA GLY A 305 0.85 9.01 -3.29
C GLY A 305 0.39 9.40 -4.69
N HIS A 306 -0.85 9.00 -5.04
CA HIS A 306 -1.36 9.12 -6.40
C HIS A 306 -2.85 9.48 -6.47
N ASN A 307 -3.41 9.98 -5.37
CA ASN A 307 -4.77 10.53 -5.31
C ASN A 307 -4.79 11.83 -4.49
N PRO A 308 -5.87 12.63 -4.53
CA PRO A 308 -5.92 13.92 -3.84
C PRO A 308 -5.74 13.86 -2.33
N GLN A 309 -6.22 12.80 -1.65
CA GLN A 309 -6.01 12.63 -0.21
C GLN A 309 -4.53 12.37 0.12
N CYS A 310 -3.84 11.55 -0.68
CA CYS A 310 -2.40 11.34 -0.53
C CYS A 310 -1.63 12.64 -0.79
N ALA A 311 -2.03 13.43 -1.80
CA ALA A 311 -1.40 14.72 -2.08
C ALA A 311 -1.56 15.72 -0.92
N ALA A 312 -2.71 15.73 -0.25
CA ALA A 312 -2.92 16.56 0.94
C ALA A 312 -2.02 16.11 2.11
N ALA A 313 -1.95 14.81 2.39
CA ALA A 313 -1.08 14.28 3.43
C ALA A 313 0.42 14.51 3.13
N LEU A 314 0.80 14.41 1.84
CA LEU A 314 2.15 14.74 1.39
C LEU A 314 2.45 16.24 1.60
N ALA A 315 1.51 17.11 1.27
CA ALA A 315 1.63 18.56 1.49
C ALA A 315 1.89 18.88 2.96
N GLU A 316 1.07 18.33 3.87
CA GLU A 316 1.25 18.48 5.32
C GLU A 316 2.64 17.98 5.76
N SER A 317 3.07 16.81 5.28
CA SER A 317 4.38 16.24 5.63
C SER A 317 5.54 17.11 5.12
N ILE A 318 5.46 17.64 3.90
CA ILE A 318 6.48 18.55 3.36
C ILE A 318 6.60 19.81 4.19
N GLU A 319 5.48 20.44 4.56
CA GLU A 319 5.47 21.63 5.40
C GLU A 319 6.01 21.35 6.80
N GLN A 320 5.72 20.18 7.36
CA GLN A 320 6.17 19.74 8.68
C GLN A 320 7.70 19.51 8.72
N TYR A 321 8.24 18.72 7.77
CA TYR A 321 9.63 18.26 7.81
C TYR A 321 10.61 19.20 7.08
N PHE A 322 10.12 20.05 6.17
CA PHE A 322 10.92 20.94 5.35
C PHE A 322 10.29 22.34 5.26
N PRO A 323 9.99 23.01 6.40
CA PRO A 323 9.18 24.24 6.44
C PRO A 323 9.80 25.42 5.70
N GLU A 324 11.12 25.59 5.75
CA GLU A 324 11.83 26.76 5.22
C GLU A 324 12.67 26.44 3.96
N CYS A 325 12.59 25.22 3.44
CA CYS A 325 13.33 24.81 2.26
C CYS A 325 12.67 25.30 0.96
N ARG A 326 13.48 25.70 -0.02
CA ARG A 326 13.05 25.73 -1.41
C ARG A 326 12.76 24.32 -1.89
N ARG A 327 11.80 24.15 -2.78
CA ARG A 327 11.27 22.81 -3.08
C ARG A 327 11.13 22.60 -4.58
N VAL A 328 11.63 21.49 -5.06
CA VAL A 328 11.48 21.03 -6.46
C VAL A 328 10.55 19.81 -6.46
N LEU A 329 9.50 19.88 -7.25
CA LEU A 329 8.59 18.74 -7.45
C LEU A 329 9.05 17.93 -8.67
N LEU A 330 9.40 16.67 -8.47
CA LEU A 330 9.55 15.67 -9.53
C LEU A 330 8.25 14.84 -9.61
N MET A 331 7.49 14.95 -10.70
CA MET A 331 6.19 14.29 -10.78
C MET A 331 6.02 13.46 -12.04
N GLY A 332 5.49 12.23 -11.85
CA GLY A 332 5.00 11.37 -12.90
C GLY A 332 3.72 10.68 -12.45
N VAL A 333 2.68 10.69 -13.26
CA VAL A 333 1.34 10.25 -12.85
C VAL A 333 0.65 9.43 -13.95
N LEU A 334 -0.34 8.61 -13.56
CA LEU A 334 -1.18 7.87 -14.50
C LEU A 334 -2.38 8.72 -14.96
N LYS A 335 -2.80 8.57 -16.22
CA LYS A 335 -3.88 9.34 -16.84
C LYS A 335 -5.27 9.10 -16.25
N ASP A 336 -5.47 7.96 -15.60
CA ASP A 336 -6.72 7.56 -14.94
C ASP A 336 -6.86 8.08 -13.49
N LYS A 337 -5.87 8.82 -13.00
CA LYS A 337 -5.91 9.46 -11.68
C LYS A 337 -6.36 10.92 -11.77
N ASP A 338 -6.86 11.47 -10.69
CA ASP A 338 -7.20 12.90 -10.62
C ASP A 338 -5.92 13.76 -10.46
N TYR A 339 -5.07 13.67 -11.48
CA TYR A 339 -3.79 14.36 -11.53
C TYR A 339 -3.93 15.89 -11.51
N ARG A 340 -5.08 16.43 -11.96
CA ARG A 340 -5.36 17.86 -11.93
C ARG A 340 -5.50 18.34 -10.50
N ARG A 341 -6.27 17.62 -9.69
CA ARG A 341 -6.47 17.96 -8.29
C ARG A 341 -5.20 17.73 -7.47
N ILE A 342 -4.43 16.68 -7.76
CA ILE A 342 -3.10 16.47 -7.16
C ILE A 342 -2.18 17.66 -7.45
N ALA A 343 -2.10 18.09 -8.71
CA ALA A 343 -1.29 19.25 -9.10
C ALA A 343 -1.77 20.55 -8.43
N GLU A 344 -3.08 20.77 -8.29
CA GLU A 344 -3.63 21.93 -7.59
C GLU A 344 -3.24 22.01 -6.12
N ILE A 345 -3.18 20.84 -5.45
CA ILE A 345 -2.79 20.75 -4.02
C ILE A 345 -1.30 20.99 -3.88
N LEU A 346 -0.47 20.35 -4.70
CA LEU A 346 0.98 20.35 -4.52
C LEU A 346 1.68 21.58 -5.12
N ALA A 347 1.26 22.03 -6.29
CA ALA A 347 2.00 23.06 -7.03
C ALA A 347 2.27 24.37 -6.25
N PRO A 348 1.36 24.89 -5.41
CA PRO A 348 1.63 26.09 -4.64
C PRO A 348 2.85 25.97 -3.71
N LEU A 349 3.18 24.78 -3.24
CA LEU A 349 4.24 24.49 -2.27
C LEU A 349 5.65 24.39 -2.87
N PHE A 350 5.76 24.32 -4.20
CA PHE A 350 7.02 24.08 -4.89
C PHE A 350 7.47 25.30 -5.70
N ASP A 351 8.78 25.47 -5.85
CA ASP A 351 9.43 26.57 -6.56
C ASP A 351 9.77 26.24 -8.03
N ALA A 352 9.93 24.94 -8.33
CA ALA A 352 10.15 24.43 -9.69
C ALA A 352 9.52 23.05 -9.86
N TYR A 353 9.31 22.64 -11.12
CA TYR A 353 8.65 21.39 -11.48
C TYR A 353 9.46 20.64 -12.53
N VAL A 354 9.64 19.34 -12.30
CA VAL A 354 10.21 18.39 -13.26
C VAL A 354 9.17 17.32 -13.54
N CYS A 355 8.82 17.14 -14.81
CA CYS A 355 7.78 16.23 -15.25
C CYS A 355 8.39 15.05 -16.00
N VAL A 356 8.02 13.83 -15.60
CA VAL A 356 8.46 12.58 -16.23
C VAL A 356 7.26 11.72 -16.63
N THR A 357 7.46 10.83 -17.62
CA THR A 357 6.47 9.85 -18.02
C THR A 357 6.75 8.51 -17.30
N PRO A 358 5.84 7.99 -16.46
CA PRO A 358 5.98 6.67 -15.85
C PRO A 358 6.08 5.55 -16.89
N LYS A 359 6.80 4.48 -16.60
CA LYS A 359 6.90 3.28 -17.47
C LYS A 359 5.61 2.43 -17.36
N SER A 360 4.53 2.90 -17.97
CA SER A 360 3.21 2.23 -17.96
C SER A 360 2.39 2.66 -19.16
N ASP A 361 1.60 1.75 -19.74
CA ASP A 361 0.63 2.06 -20.81
C ASP A 361 -0.46 3.04 -20.37
N ARG A 362 -0.66 3.19 -19.06
CA ARG A 362 -1.58 4.13 -18.43
C ARG A 362 -0.94 5.48 -18.10
N ALA A 363 0.33 5.67 -18.43
CA ALA A 363 1.05 6.90 -18.08
C ALA A 363 0.42 8.15 -18.72
N LEU A 364 0.39 9.25 -17.98
CA LEU A 364 0.23 10.59 -18.53
C LEU A 364 1.60 11.06 -19.02
N GLU A 365 1.65 11.55 -20.25
CA GLU A 365 2.89 12.10 -20.81
C GLU A 365 3.39 13.29 -19.99
N GLY A 366 4.68 13.32 -19.69
CA GLY A 366 5.30 14.39 -18.91
C GLY A 366 5.05 15.79 -19.51
N ALA A 367 5.01 15.90 -20.84
CA ALA A 367 4.68 17.14 -21.53
C ALA A 367 3.25 17.62 -21.24
N GLN A 368 2.28 16.71 -21.13
CA GLN A 368 0.89 17.06 -20.78
C GLN A 368 0.80 17.49 -19.30
N LEU A 369 1.55 16.85 -18.43
CA LEU A 369 1.63 17.23 -17.02
C LEU A 369 2.26 18.61 -16.86
N ALA A 370 3.31 18.91 -17.60
CA ALA A 370 4.00 20.20 -17.59
C ALA A 370 3.07 21.37 -17.95
N GLU A 371 2.13 21.17 -18.88
CA GLU A 371 1.15 22.22 -19.24
C GLU A 371 0.29 22.67 -18.04
N LEU A 372 0.02 21.77 -17.08
CA LEU A 372 -0.71 22.13 -15.87
C LEU A 372 0.11 23.03 -14.94
N PHE A 373 1.43 22.85 -14.91
CA PHE A 373 2.30 23.62 -14.03
C PHE A 373 2.67 25.00 -14.59
N LYS A 374 2.62 25.20 -15.92
CA LYS A 374 2.90 26.50 -16.55
C LYS A 374 2.06 27.66 -15.99
N LYS A 375 0.82 27.39 -15.56
CA LYS A 375 -0.07 28.40 -14.99
C LYS A 375 0.44 29.01 -13.67
N TYR A 376 1.37 28.35 -13.00
CA TYR A 376 1.95 28.83 -11.74
C TYR A 376 3.14 29.78 -11.94
N GLY A 377 3.61 30.00 -13.17
CA GLY A 377 4.63 30.97 -13.53
C GLY A 377 6.01 30.66 -12.97
N LYS A 378 6.27 29.39 -12.63
CA LYS A 378 7.55 28.88 -12.11
C LYS A 378 8.24 28.03 -13.19
N GLU A 379 9.51 27.70 -12.98
CA GLU A 379 10.26 26.85 -13.90
C GLU A 379 9.62 25.46 -14.04
N VAL A 380 9.51 24.97 -15.29
CA VAL A 380 8.97 23.66 -15.61
C VAL A 380 9.89 22.98 -16.61
N GLN A 381 10.42 21.83 -16.24
CA GLN A 381 11.25 20.97 -17.10
C GLN A 381 10.51 19.68 -17.44
N VAL A 382 10.71 19.16 -18.64
CA VAL A 382 10.20 17.85 -19.10
C VAL A 382 11.38 16.99 -19.45
N CYS A 383 11.51 15.84 -18.80
CA CYS A 383 12.62 14.91 -19.01
C CYS A 383 12.18 13.65 -19.76
N GLY A 384 13.07 13.12 -20.57
CA GLY A 384 12.82 11.93 -21.41
C GLY A 384 12.87 10.62 -20.65
N SER A 385 13.49 10.59 -19.48
CA SER A 385 13.54 9.43 -18.60
C SER A 385 13.39 9.83 -17.12
N ILE A 386 13.16 8.85 -16.26
CA ILE A 386 13.07 9.07 -14.81
C ILE A 386 14.45 9.44 -14.26
N GLU A 387 15.51 8.80 -14.75
CA GLU A 387 16.90 9.04 -14.38
C GLU A 387 17.29 10.49 -14.69
N GLU A 388 17.01 10.97 -15.92
CA GLU A 388 17.22 12.36 -16.32
C GLU A 388 16.42 13.31 -15.42
N GLY A 389 15.18 12.94 -15.07
CA GLY A 389 14.32 13.71 -14.17
C GLY A 389 14.90 13.84 -12.77
N VAL A 390 15.51 12.78 -12.23
CA VAL A 390 16.20 12.79 -10.94
C VAL A 390 17.39 13.74 -10.96
N ASP A 391 18.25 13.64 -11.99
CA ASP A 391 19.43 14.48 -12.12
C ASP A 391 19.04 15.96 -12.28
N THR A 392 18.08 16.26 -13.19
CA THR A 392 17.57 17.63 -13.41
C THR A 392 16.96 18.22 -12.12
N ALA A 393 16.15 17.43 -11.39
CA ALA A 393 15.52 17.91 -10.16
C ALA A 393 16.58 18.20 -9.07
N ARG A 394 17.64 17.38 -8.98
CA ARG A 394 18.76 17.62 -8.05
C ARG A 394 19.53 18.86 -8.40
N ASP A 395 19.84 19.08 -9.67
CA ASP A 395 20.59 20.26 -10.14
C ASP A 395 19.80 21.55 -9.80
N ILE A 396 18.49 21.59 -10.11
CA ILE A 396 17.63 22.72 -9.76
C ILE A 396 17.56 22.91 -8.23
N ALA A 397 17.42 21.83 -7.46
CA ALA A 397 17.35 21.92 -6.01
C ALA A 397 18.68 22.42 -5.41
N GLN A 398 19.83 22.06 -5.98
CA GLN A 398 21.14 22.55 -5.57
C GLN A 398 21.30 24.05 -5.87
N GLU A 399 20.83 24.51 -7.03
CA GLU A 399 20.84 25.94 -7.38
C GLU A 399 19.93 26.77 -6.45
N LEU A 400 18.83 26.20 -5.99
CA LEU A 400 17.87 26.83 -5.10
C LEU A 400 18.23 26.71 -3.60
N ASP A 401 19.28 25.97 -3.24
CA ASP A 401 19.59 25.59 -1.86
C ASP A 401 18.38 24.92 -1.18
N GLY A 402 17.82 23.90 -1.85
CA GLY A 402 16.52 23.34 -1.55
C GLY A 402 16.49 21.82 -1.43
N MET A 403 15.31 21.25 -1.63
CA MET A 403 15.05 19.82 -1.58
C MET A 403 14.23 19.37 -2.79
N VAL A 404 14.27 18.07 -3.11
CA VAL A 404 13.41 17.42 -4.10
C VAL A 404 12.36 16.56 -3.39
N CYS A 405 11.10 16.69 -3.83
CA CYS A 405 10.07 15.73 -3.52
C CYS A 405 9.57 15.07 -4.81
N ALA A 406 9.70 13.75 -4.90
CA ALA A 406 9.23 12.97 -6.03
C ALA A 406 7.93 12.23 -5.68
N CYS A 407 6.88 12.39 -6.51
CA CYS A 407 5.58 11.75 -6.23
C CYS A 407 4.71 11.57 -7.48
N GLY A 408 3.47 11.08 -7.26
CA GLY A 408 2.40 10.97 -8.24
C GLY A 408 2.13 9.55 -8.71
N SER A 409 3.09 8.62 -8.58
CA SER A 409 2.88 7.21 -8.91
C SER A 409 3.93 6.30 -8.28
N LEU A 410 3.51 5.14 -7.79
CA LEU A 410 4.45 4.08 -7.39
C LEU A 410 5.34 3.59 -8.54
N TYR A 411 4.88 3.72 -9.80
CA TYR A 411 5.64 3.29 -10.98
C TYR A 411 6.92 4.10 -11.25
N ILE A 412 7.09 5.28 -10.64
CA ILE A 412 8.35 6.03 -10.73
C ILE A 412 9.23 5.81 -9.50
N CYS A 413 8.64 5.44 -8.36
CA CYS A 413 9.37 5.36 -7.09
C CYS A 413 10.50 4.31 -7.11
N GLY A 414 10.27 3.16 -7.72
CA GLY A 414 11.26 2.10 -7.83
C GLY A 414 12.49 2.52 -8.65
N ASP A 415 12.28 3.18 -9.78
CA ASP A 415 13.36 3.69 -10.64
C ASP A 415 14.12 4.82 -9.94
N ILE A 416 13.41 5.75 -9.26
CA ILE A 416 14.04 6.81 -8.49
C ILE A 416 14.92 6.24 -7.37
N ARG A 417 14.42 5.27 -6.59
CA ARG A 417 15.20 4.59 -5.55
C ARG A 417 16.45 3.95 -6.10
N ALA A 418 16.38 3.37 -7.30
CA ALA A 418 17.53 2.77 -7.99
C ALA A 418 18.63 3.79 -8.30
N CYS A 419 18.30 5.06 -8.61
CA CYS A 419 19.28 6.13 -8.83
C CYS A 419 20.12 6.41 -7.57
N PHE A 420 19.58 6.09 -6.37
CA PHE A 420 20.27 6.19 -5.08
C PHE A 420 20.86 4.86 -4.58
N GLY A 421 20.88 3.82 -5.41
CA GLY A 421 21.42 2.49 -5.04
C GLY A 421 20.54 1.71 -4.06
N LEU A 422 19.32 2.14 -3.82
CA LEU A 422 18.34 1.47 -2.94
C LEU A 422 17.62 0.35 -3.72
N LYS A 423 17.39 -0.76 -3.02
CA LYS A 423 16.69 -1.93 -3.59
C LYS A 423 15.20 -1.85 -3.34
#